data_293dd9a97af281b31106b13e0a1c2a1d
#
_entry.id   293dd9a97af281b31106b13e0a1c2a1d
#
_cell.length_a   1.000
_cell.length_b   1.000
_cell.length_c   1.000
_cell.angle_alpha   90.00
_cell.angle_beta   90.00
_cell.angle_gamma   90.00
#
_symmetry.space_group_name_H-M   'P 1'
#
loop_
_entity.id
_entity.type
_entity.pdbx_description
1 polymer ?
#
loop_
_entity_poly.entity_id
_entity_poly.type
_entity_poly.pdbx_seq_one_letter_code
_entity_poly.pdbx_strand_id
1 'polypeptide(L)'
;MHIRLSGTSILALTLAAVLSAACGTKSSETPGATGTAGTVAGGRVSQIDIGRSLNADKTINGTTGSFKPTDTIYASIATENTTAPTTLKARWTYQDGQVVNESTQTIAPAGGARTEFHISKPNGWPTGKYTLEVFLNGASAATKDLEVE
;
A
#
# COMPACT_ATOMS: atom_id res chain seq x y z
N MET A 1 -6.29 6.77 -70.46
CA MET A 1 -6.45 5.39 -70.93
C MET A 1 -6.99 4.61 -69.72
N HIS A 2 -8.27 4.62 -69.60
CA HIS A 2 -9.16 3.47 -69.77
C HIS A 2 -8.77 2.29 -68.85
N ILE A 3 -9.59 1.65 -67.98
CA ILE A 3 -10.99 1.23 -68.03
C ILE A 3 -11.28 0.64 -66.64
N ARG A 4 -12.37 0.96 -65.88
CA ARG A 4 -13.59 0.21 -65.61
C ARG A 4 -13.35 -1.26 -65.18
N LEU A 5 -14.04 -1.86 -64.26
CA LEU A 5 -15.44 -2.00 -63.87
C LEU A 5 -15.47 -2.81 -62.57
N SER A 6 -16.31 -2.48 -61.63
CA SER A 6 -17.59 -3.11 -61.28
C SER A 6 -17.53 -4.57 -60.83
N GLY A 7 -18.04 -4.80 -59.65
CA GLY A 7 -18.39 -6.12 -59.14
C GLY A 7 -19.16 -5.99 -57.83
N THR A 8 -20.47 -5.75 -57.95
CA THR A 8 -21.51 -5.84 -56.92
C THR A 8 -21.86 -7.31 -56.67
N SER A 9 -21.99 -7.72 -55.39
CA SER A 9 -22.84 -8.82 -54.93
C SER A 9 -22.79 -8.80 -53.37
N ILE A 10 -23.75 -8.33 -52.66
CA ILE A 10 -25.08 -8.76 -52.24
C ILE A 10 -25.08 -10.14 -51.53
N LEU A 11 -25.61 -10.09 -50.30
CA LEU A 11 -26.32 -11.14 -49.55
C LEU A 11 -25.42 -12.01 -48.64
N ALA A 12 -25.58 -12.07 -47.33
CA ALA A 12 -26.76 -12.40 -46.54
C ALA A 12 -26.46 -12.18 -45.05
N LEU A 13 -27.21 -11.51 -44.39
CA LEU A 13 -28.08 -11.67 -43.23
C LEU A 13 -27.91 -12.98 -42.47
N THR A 14 -27.27 -12.94 -41.28
CA THR A 14 -27.70 -13.76 -40.13
C THR A 14 -27.53 -13.01 -38.83
N LEU A 15 -28.63 -12.68 -38.27
CA LEU A 15 -28.91 -12.15 -36.95
C LEU A 15 -28.68 -13.26 -35.92
N ALA A 16 -27.71 -13.12 -35.03
CA ALA A 16 -27.64 -13.91 -33.81
C ALA A 16 -27.42 -12.94 -32.62
N ALA A 17 -28.54 -12.55 -32.04
CA ALA A 17 -28.55 -11.86 -30.78
C ALA A 17 -28.23 -12.86 -29.66
N VAL A 18 -27.06 -12.71 -29.06
CA VAL A 18 -26.74 -13.32 -27.77
C VAL A 18 -26.79 -12.21 -26.72
N LEU A 19 -27.92 -12.15 -26.00
CA LEU A 19 -28.04 -11.41 -24.77
C LEU A 19 -27.19 -12.12 -23.71
N SER A 20 -26.00 -11.62 -23.46
CA SER A 20 -25.28 -11.94 -22.23
C SER A 20 -25.62 -10.88 -21.20
N ALA A 21 -26.53 -11.22 -20.30
CA ALA A 21 -26.80 -10.44 -19.10
C ALA A 21 -25.56 -10.48 -18.21
N ALA A 22 -24.74 -9.44 -18.26
CA ALA A 22 -23.72 -9.19 -17.27
C ALA A 22 -24.42 -8.65 -16.00
N CYS A 23 -24.62 -9.51 -15.00
CA CYS A 23 -24.89 -9.08 -13.64
C CYS A 23 -23.70 -8.27 -13.14
N GLY A 24 -23.83 -6.96 -13.20
CA GLY A 24 -22.96 -6.05 -12.49
C GLY A 24 -23.22 -6.15 -10.99
N THR A 25 -22.42 -6.89 -10.26
CA THR A 25 -22.35 -6.78 -8.82
C THR A 25 -21.71 -5.45 -8.49
N LYS A 26 -22.52 -4.48 -8.12
CA LYS A 26 -22.07 -3.28 -7.41
C LYS A 26 -21.53 -3.73 -6.06
N SER A 27 -20.22 -3.83 -5.95
CA SER A 27 -19.55 -3.86 -4.64
C SER A 27 -19.74 -2.49 -4.01
N SER A 28 -20.55 -2.43 -2.97
CA SER A 28 -20.63 -1.27 -2.07
C SER A 28 -19.30 -1.20 -1.32
N GLU A 29 -18.45 -0.28 -1.69
CA GLU A 29 -17.27 0.08 -0.91
C GLU A 29 -17.76 0.83 0.33
N THR A 30 -17.71 0.15 1.46
CA THR A 30 -17.72 0.79 2.77
C THR A 30 -16.32 1.35 3.01
N PRO A 31 -16.16 2.65 3.32
CA PRO A 31 -14.87 3.19 3.69
C PRO A 31 -14.54 2.79 5.12
N GLY A 32 -14.05 1.57 5.26
CA GLY A 32 -13.32 1.11 6.44
C GLY A 32 -11.84 1.12 6.10
N ALA A 33 -11.06 1.96 6.74
CA ALA A 33 -9.60 2.03 6.60
C ALA A 33 -8.97 0.72 7.13
N THR A 34 -9.07 -0.33 6.33
CA THR A 34 -8.31 -1.57 6.54
C THR A 34 -7.11 -1.48 5.62
N GLY A 35 -5.93 -1.25 6.20
CA GLY A 35 -4.69 -1.27 5.44
C GLY A 35 -4.59 -2.57 4.64
N THR A 36 -4.67 -2.47 3.33
CA THR A 36 -4.60 -3.61 2.43
C THR A 36 -3.19 -4.19 2.47
N ALA A 37 -3.04 -5.38 3.05
CA ALA A 37 -1.79 -6.12 2.99
C ALA A 37 -1.58 -6.65 1.55
N GLY A 38 -0.61 -6.10 0.85
CA GLY A 38 -0.21 -6.58 -0.48
C GLY A 38 0.75 -7.76 -0.39
N THR A 39 0.59 -8.75 -1.24
CA THR A 39 1.56 -9.85 -1.41
C THR A 39 2.47 -9.52 -2.59
N VAL A 40 3.78 -9.51 -2.34
CA VAL A 40 4.82 -9.36 -3.36
C VAL A 40 5.70 -10.61 -3.38
N ALA A 41 6.37 -10.87 -4.51
CA ALA A 41 7.29 -11.99 -4.61
C ALA A 41 8.38 -11.90 -3.52
N GLY A 42 8.48 -12.92 -2.67
CA GLY A 42 9.47 -12.96 -1.59
C GLY A 42 8.96 -12.58 -0.20
N GLY A 43 7.64 -12.47 0.01
CA GLY A 43 7.03 -12.20 1.32
C GLY A 43 5.83 -11.27 1.26
N ARG A 44 5.27 -10.97 2.43
CA ARG A 44 4.18 -10.00 2.59
C ARG A 44 4.32 -9.22 3.89
N VAL A 45 3.80 -8.02 3.90
CA VAL A 45 3.53 -7.28 5.13
C VAL A 45 2.23 -7.81 5.73
N SER A 46 2.28 -8.35 6.93
CA SER A 46 1.11 -8.91 7.61
C SER A 46 0.47 -7.93 8.59
N GLN A 47 1.27 -7.00 9.14
CA GLN A 47 0.77 -6.02 10.11
C GLN A 47 1.65 -4.76 10.14
N ILE A 48 1.02 -3.60 10.34
CA ILE A 48 1.69 -2.34 10.67
C ILE A 48 1.06 -1.79 11.94
N ASP A 49 1.84 -1.70 12.99
CA ASP A 49 1.49 -1.05 14.24
C ASP A 49 2.27 0.25 14.38
N ILE A 50 1.63 1.30 14.87
CA ILE A 50 2.26 2.58 15.15
C ILE A 50 1.97 3.03 16.59
N GLY A 51 2.92 3.72 17.20
CA GLY A 51 2.81 4.20 18.56
C GLY A 51 3.99 5.06 18.99
N ARG A 52 4.08 5.37 20.29
CA ARG A 52 5.07 6.28 20.87
C ARG A 52 6.28 5.56 21.47
N SER A 53 6.21 4.26 21.62
CA SER A 53 7.29 3.45 22.20
C SER A 53 7.25 2.00 21.73
N LEU A 54 8.38 1.33 21.84
CA LEU A 54 8.58 -0.07 21.48
C LEU A 54 8.88 -0.91 22.72
N ASN A 55 8.46 -2.17 22.66
CA ASN A 55 8.95 -3.23 23.53
C ASN A 55 10.27 -3.81 22.98
N ALA A 56 10.95 -4.63 23.79
CA ALA A 56 12.22 -5.25 23.40
C ALA A 56 12.10 -6.18 22.17
N ASP A 57 10.94 -6.74 21.92
CA ASP A 57 10.61 -7.60 20.78
C ASP A 57 10.18 -6.81 19.53
N LYS A 58 10.35 -5.49 19.54
CA LYS A 58 9.92 -4.55 18.48
C LYS A 58 8.41 -4.45 18.29
N THR A 59 7.59 -4.93 19.20
CA THR A 59 6.16 -4.63 19.21
C THR A 59 5.91 -3.21 19.74
N ILE A 60 4.83 -2.58 19.31
CA ILE A 60 4.44 -1.27 19.84
C ILE A 60 3.85 -1.44 21.24
N ASN A 61 4.35 -0.62 22.18
CA ASN A 61 3.77 -0.50 23.51
C ASN A 61 2.66 0.56 23.49
N GLY A 62 1.42 0.10 23.32
CA GLY A 62 0.26 0.99 23.17
C GLY A 62 0.14 1.60 21.77
N THR A 63 -0.59 0.91 20.91
CA THR A 63 -0.88 1.41 19.56
C THR A 63 -1.74 2.68 19.60
N THR A 64 -1.41 3.65 18.75
CA THR A 64 -2.18 4.88 18.56
C THR A 64 -2.06 5.39 17.14
N GLY A 65 -3.09 6.06 16.65
CA GLY A 65 -3.06 6.79 15.39
C GLY A 65 -2.94 8.30 15.56
N SER A 66 -2.92 8.80 16.82
CA SER A 66 -2.88 10.22 17.15
C SER A 66 -1.61 10.55 17.93
N PHE A 67 -0.91 11.60 17.52
CA PHE A 67 0.40 12.00 18.05
C PHE A 67 0.42 13.49 18.34
N LYS A 68 1.31 13.88 19.25
CA LYS A 68 1.62 15.29 19.48
C LYS A 68 2.76 15.74 18.57
N PRO A 69 2.88 17.05 18.28
CA PRO A 69 3.97 17.57 17.45
C PRO A 69 5.38 17.19 17.90
N THR A 70 5.58 16.98 19.20
CA THR A 70 6.89 16.62 19.77
C THR A 70 7.15 15.12 19.90
N ASP A 71 6.17 14.29 19.56
CA ASP A 71 6.30 12.85 19.72
C ASP A 71 7.30 12.25 18.71
N THR A 72 8.02 11.23 19.13
CA THR A 72 8.66 10.28 18.22
C THR A 72 7.63 9.25 17.80
N ILE A 73 7.50 9.04 16.51
CA ILE A 73 6.54 8.11 15.93
C ILE A 73 7.29 6.83 15.55
N TYR A 74 6.92 5.73 16.18
CA TYR A 74 7.46 4.40 15.92
C TYR A 74 6.49 3.60 15.07
N ALA A 75 7.04 2.83 14.13
CA ALA A 75 6.31 1.85 13.35
C ALA A 75 6.94 0.47 13.52
N SER A 76 6.15 -0.51 13.85
CA SER A 76 6.51 -1.93 13.90
C SER A 76 5.84 -2.62 12.73
N ILE A 77 6.63 -3.16 11.82
CA ILE A 77 6.16 -3.80 10.60
C ILE A 77 6.44 -5.29 10.70
N ALA A 78 5.38 -6.09 10.73
CA ALA A 78 5.47 -7.54 10.67
C ALA A 78 5.46 -8.01 9.23
N THR A 79 6.42 -8.86 8.89
CA THR A 79 6.51 -9.52 7.58
C THR A 79 6.42 -11.03 7.74
N GLU A 80 5.88 -11.70 6.73
CA GLU A 80 5.74 -13.15 6.68
C GLU A 80 6.21 -13.71 5.34
N ASN A 81 6.57 -14.98 5.33
CA ASN A 81 6.99 -15.72 4.13
C ASN A 81 8.20 -15.10 3.41
N THR A 82 9.08 -14.43 4.16
CA THR A 82 10.34 -13.93 3.62
C THR A 82 11.34 -15.08 3.52
N THR A 83 11.58 -15.59 2.32
CA THR A 83 12.46 -16.73 2.05
C THR A 83 13.81 -16.34 1.46
N ALA A 84 13.99 -15.08 1.13
CA ALA A 84 15.21 -14.48 0.60
C ALA A 84 15.45 -13.10 1.26
N PRO A 85 16.66 -12.53 1.20
CA PRO A 85 16.91 -11.17 1.66
C PRO A 85 15.91 -10.21 1.00
N THR A 86 15.21 -9.46 1.82
CA THR A 86 14.08 -8.62 1.40
C THR A 86 14.32 -7.18 1.81
N THR A 87 14.15 -6.26 0.87
CA THR A 87 14.24 -4.82 1.16
C THR A 87 12.89 -4.31 1.65
N LEU A 88 12.88 -3.75 2.85
CA LEU A 88 11.73 -3.11 3.46
C LEU A 88 11.98 -1.60 3.53
N LYS A 89 11.12 -0.82 2.88
CA LYS A 89 11.20 0.64 2.88
C LYS A 89 9.96 1.23 3.52
N ALA A 90 10.16 2.19 4.41
CA ALA A 90 9.11 3.00 5.03
C ALA A 90 9.20 4.43 4.46
N ARG A 91 8.11 4.90 3.88
CA ARG A 91 7.94 6.27 3.39
C ARG A 91 6.83 6.95 4.17
N TRP A 92 7.14 8.10 4.72
CA TRP A 92 6.19 8.94 5.45
C TRP A 92 5.85 10.16 4.62
N THR A 93 4.56 10.39 4.41
CA THR A 93 4.06 11.54 3.64
C THR A 93 3.11 12.38 4.49
N TYR A 94 3.14 13.69 4.27
CA TYR A 94 2.18 14.62 4.83
C TYR A 94 0.94 14.73 3.91
N GLN A 95 -0.15 15.27 4.40
CA GLN A 95 -1.47 15.34 3.75
C GLN A 95 -1.48 15.89 2.31
N ASP A 96 -0.48 16.66 1.92
CA ASP A 96 -0.28 17.19 0.56
C ASP A 96 0.53 16.26 -0.35
N GLY A 97 0.90 15.07 0.15
CA GLY A 97 1.74 14.11 -0.56
C GLY A 97 3.24 14.38 -0.44
N GLN A 98 3.65 15.42 0.32
CA GLN A 98 5.06 15.69 0.56
C GLN A 98 5.70 14.57 1.36
N VAL A 99 6.80 14.01 0.84
CA VAL A 99 7.62 13.03 1.59
C VAL A 99 8.34 13.75 2.71
N VAL A 100 8.04 13.36 3.95
CA VAL A 100 8.68 13.94 5.16
C VAL A 100 9.84 13.09 5.66
N ASN A 101 9.82 11.79 5.40
CA ASN A 101 10.92 10.89 5.67
C ASN A 101 10.81 9.63 4.80
N GLU A 102 11.95 9.06 4.44
CA GLU A 102 12.05 7.75 3.79
C GLU A 102 13.26 7.01 4.35
N SER A 103 13.07 5.76 4.74
CA SER A 103 14.15 4.91 5.24
C SER A 103 13.98 3.47 4.74
N THR A 104 15.11 2.78 4.57
CA THR A 104 15.16 1.43 4.00
C THR A 104 16.00 0.53 4.88
N GLN A 105 15.54 -0.70 5.11
CA GLN A 105 16.28 -1.75 5.78
C GLN A 105 16.21 -3.04 4.96
N THR A 106 17.29 -3.82 4.97
CA THR A 106 17.28 -5.17 4.41
C THR A 106 17.06 -6.16 5.54
N ILE A 107 16.02 -6.98 5.41
CA ILE A 107 15.71 -8.04 6.37
C ILE A 107 16.22 -9.39 5.84
N ALA A 108 16.81 -10.17 6.74
CA ALA A 108 17.26 -11.52 6.43
C ALA A 108 16.06 -12.46 6.20
N PRO A 109 16.22 -13.52 5.40
CA PRO A 109 15.18 -14.52 5.24
C PRO A 109 14.98 -15.27 6.57
N ALA A 110 13.81 -15.15 7.16
CA ALA A 110 13.50 -15.73 8.47
C ALA A 110 12.07 -16.28 8.54
N GLY A 111 11.38 -16.42 7.40
CA GLY A 111 9.96 -16.79 7.37
C GLY A 111 9.05 -15.65 7.82
N GLY A 112 9.31 -15.08 9.00
CA GLY A 112 8.61 -13.91 9.54
C GLY A 112 9.55 -13.07 10.41
N ALA A 113 9.37 -11.76 10.39
CA ALA A 113 10.17 -10.81 11.18
C ALA A 113 9.36 -9.58 11.56
N ARG A 114 9.79 -8.91 12.65
CA ARG A 114 9.37 -7.55 12.97
C ARG A 114 10.52 -6.58 12.73
N THR A 115 10.23 -5.53 11.98
CA THR A 115 11.18 -4.48 11.65
C THR A 115 10.64 -3.16 12.18
N GLU A 116 11.49 -2.44 12.89
CA GLU A 116 11.16 -1.14 13.45
C GLU A 116 11.65 -0.04 12.53
N PHE A 117 10.80 0.98 12.36
CA PHE A 117 11.14 2.28 11.83
C PHE A 117 10.66 3.36 12.79
N HIS A 118 11.36 4.47 12.85
CA HIS A 118 10.89 5.62 13.61
C HIS A 118 11.26 6.92 12.93
N ILE A 119 10.48 7.94 13.22
CA ILE A 119 10.73 9.31 12.79
C ILE A 119 10.58 10.25 13.98
N SER A 120 11.44 11.26 14.03
CA SER A 120 11.38 12.35 15.00
C SER A 120 11.72 13.67 14.32
N LYS A 121 11.19 14.76 14.85
CA LYS A 121 11.46 16.10 14.33
C LYS A 121 11.74 17.06 15.50
N PRO A 122 12.99 17.55 15.63
CA PRO A 122 13.38 18.40 16.75
C PRO A 122 12.51 19.66 16.92
N ASN A 123 12.03 20.22 15.82
CA ASN A 123 11.19 21.44 15.82
C ASN A 123 9.69 21.13 15.81
N GLY A 124 9.32 19.86 16.07
CA GLY A 124 7.94 19.40 16.03
C GLY A 124 7.40 19.13 14.64
N TRP A 125 6.42 18.22 14.58
CA TRP A 125 5.68 17.87 13.38
C TRP A 125 4.58 18.92 13.13
N PRO A 126 4.34 19.35 11.89
CA PRO A 126 3.11 20.05 11.55
C PRO A 126 1.87 19.23 11.93
N THR A 127 0.85 19.89 12.47
CA THR A 127 -0.44 19.24 12.71
C THR A 127 -1.10 18.86 11.39
N GLY A 128 -1.79 17.72 11.35
CA GLY A 128 -2.47 17.21 10.18
C GLY A 128 -2.29 15.72 9.96
N LYS A 129 -2.73 15.25 8.81
CA LYS A 129 -2.70 13.83 8.46
C LYS A 129 -1.37 13.44 7.84
N TYR A 130 -0.92 12.24 8.20
CA TYR A 130 0.26 11.59 7.66
C TYR A 130 -0.10 10.19 7.21
N THR A 131 0.62 9.71 6.22
CA THR A 131 0.51 8.32 5.76
C THR A 131 1.88 7.67 5.80
N LEU A 132 1.98 6.52 6.44
CA LEU A 132 3.09 5.61 6.31
C LEU A 132 2.79 4.62 5.18
N GLU A 133 3.60 4.63 4.15
CA GLU A 133 3.57 3.63 3.09
C GLU A 133 4.78 2.70 3.22
N VAL A 134 4.53 1.40 3.19
CA VAL A 134 5.54 0.36 3.31
C VAL A 134 5.71 -0.33 1.99
N PHE A 135 6.96 -0.40 1.53
CA PHE A 135 7.33 -1.10 0.30
C PHE A 135 8.13 -2.35 0.63
N LEU A 136 7.85 -3.41 -0.07
CA LEU A 136 8.58 -4.66 0.00
C LEU A 136 9.22 -4.92 -1.38
N ASN A 137 10.55 -5.03 -1.43
CA ASN A 137 11.31 -5.14 -2.69
C ASN A 137 10.93 -4.09 -3.75
N GLY A 138 10.64 -2.85 -3.30
CA GLY A 138 10.28 -1.75 -4.17
C GLY A 138 8.82 -1.66 -4.58
N ALA A 139 8.00 -2.67 -4.28
CA ALA A 139 6.56 -2.65 -4.52
C ALA A 139 5.81 -2.17 -3.27
N SER A 140 4.82 -1.30 -3.43
CA SER A 140 3.94 -0.87 -2.34
C SER A 140 3.18 -2.07 -1.78
N ALA A 141 3.31 -2.32 -0.49
CA ALA A 141 2.81 -3.51 0.17
C ALA A 141 1.71 -3.23 1.19
N ALA A 142 1.76 -2.09 1.88
CA ALA A 142 0.76 -1.69 2.85
C ALA A 142 0.85 -0.20 3.18
N THR A 143 -0.24 0.37 3.68
CA THR A 143 -0.31 1.76 4.14
C THR A 143 -0.92 1.83 5.53
N LYS A 144 -0.56 2.87 6.29
CA LYS A 144 -1.13 3.17 7.60
C LYS A 144 -1.24 4.68 7.78
N ASP A 145 -2.44 5.17 8.06
CA ASP A 145 -2.69 6.58 8.33
C ASP A 145 -2.53 6.89 9.82
N LEU A 146 -2.12 8.12 10.09
CA LEU A 146 -1.99 8.69 11.42
C LEU A 146 -2.23 10.20 11.38
N GLU A 147 -2.42 10.81 12.53
CA GLU A 147 -2.67 12.23 12.69
C GLU A 147 -1.78 12.84 13.76
N VAL A 148 -1.31 14.05 13.51
CA VAL A 148 -0.62 14.89 14.51
C VAL A 148 -1.56 16.03 14.90
N GLU A 149 -1.82 16.19 16.19
CA GLU A 149 -2.77 17.17 16.77
C GLU A 149 -2.24 17.88 18.02
#